data_2577870dafa386b9efc42c6323dcf24d
#
_entry.id   2577870dafa386b9efc42c6323dcf24d
#
_cell.length_a   1.000
_cell.length_b   1.000
_cell.length_c   1.000
_cell.angle_alpha   90.00
_cell.angle_beta   90.00
_cell.angle_gamma   90.00
#
_symmetry.space_group_name_H-M   'P 1'
#
loop_
_entity.id
_entity.type
_entity.pdbx_description
1 polymer ?
#
loop_
_entity_poly.entity_id
_entity_poly.type
_entity_poly.pdbx_seq_one_letter_code
_entity_poly.pdbx_strand_id
1 'polypeptide(L)'
;MFIPARELMDYTAGDPEHFSGGYLPLSQSPNVRSRKLRESKEYGGWGANPRHQESLYDNIKKRGVSYPIELKLPRKNGLSPNTQIWDGNHRVVAANDIDPNMEVPVRYS
;
A
#
# COMPACT_ATOMS: atom_id res chain seq x y z
N MET A 1 4.56 1.78 15.43
CA MET A 1 5.14 2.86 14.63
C MET A 1 4.15 3.28 13.57
N PHE A 2 4.07 4.56 13.28
CA PHE A 2 3.16 5.12 12.29
C PHE A 2 3.92 5.97 11.29
N ILE A 3 3.54 5.87 10.02
CA ILE A 3 4.12 6.67 8.94
C ILE A 3 2.97 7.26 8.12
N PRO A 4 3.03 8.54 7.74
CA PRO A 4 2.00 9.13 6.89
C PRO A 4 1.88 8.41 5.56
N ALA A 5 0.65 8.24 5.08
CA ALA A 5 0.40 7.53 3.82
C ALA A 5 1.20 8.10 2.65
N ARG A 6 1.31 9.44 2.54
CA ARG A 6 2.07 10.07 1.46
C ARG A 6 3.55 9.66 1.46
N GLU A 7 4.12 9.43 2.65
CA GLU A 7 5.52 8.99 2.75
C GLU A 7 5.67 7.54 2.29
N LEU A 8 4.71 6.68 2.65
CA LEU A 8 4.71 5.29 2.21
C LEU A 8 4.58 5.16 0.69
N MET A 9 3.94 6.12 0.03
CA MET A 9 3.86 6.13 -1.43
C MET A 9 5.23 6.26 -2.12
N ASP A 10 6.22 6.78 -1.41
CA ASP A 10 7.58 6.92 -1.93
C ASP A 10 8.46 5.71 -1.64
N TYR A 11 7.94 4.72 -0.93
CA TYR A 11 8.62 3.45 -0.72
C TYR A 11 8.41 2.54 -1.93
N THR A 12 9.36 1.66 -2.16
CA THR A 12 9.29 0.73 -3.28
C THR A 12 8.10 -0.21 -3.12
N ALA A 13 7.29 -0.33 -4.17
CA ALA A 13 6.18 -1.28 -4.17
C ALA A 13 6.70 -2.72 -4.14
N GLY A 14 6.07 -3.56 -3.33
CA GLY A 14 6.41 -4.98 -3.26
C GLY A 14 5.85 -5.80 -4.42
N ASP A 15 5.03 -5.18 -5.25
CA ASP A 15 4.38 -5.82 -6.40
C ASP A 15 4.80 -5.05 -7.66
N PRO A 16 5.90 -5.45 -8.30
CA PRO A 16 6.43 -4.72 -9.45
C PRO A 16 5.52 -4.85 -10.67
N GLU A 17 5.51 -3.85 -11.52
CA GLU A 17 4.97 -4.00 -12.85
C GLU A 17 5.85 -4.98 -13.62
N HIS A 18 5.22 -6.00 -14.19
CA HIS A 18 5.91 -7.13 -14.84
C HIS A 18 6.84 -6.74 -15.97
N PHE A 19 6.74 -5.54 -16.50
CA PHE A 19 7.45 -5.17 -17.73
C PHE A 19 8.30 -3.93 -17.60
N SER A 20 8.34 -3.27 -16.47
CA SER A 20 9.05 -2.01 -16.34
C SER A 20 10.49 -2.15 -15.86
N GLY A 21 10.98 -3.37 -15.69
CA GLY A 21 12.40 -3.60 -15.42
C GLY A 21 12.86 -3.20 -14.02
N GLY A 22 11.97 -3.02 -13.05
CA GLY A 22 12.40 -2.69 -11.70
C GLY A 22 11.28 -2.45 -10.71
N TYR A 23 11.69 -2.35 -9.46
CA TYR A 23 10.82 -2.02 -8.36
C TYR A 23 10.82 -0.51 -8.19
N LEU A 24 9.70 0.12 -8.49
CA LEU A 24 9.54 1.57 -8.36
C LEU A 24 8.63 1.90 -7.17
N PRO A 25 8.80 3.11 -6.58
CA PRO A 25 7.84 3.59 -5.60
C PRO A 25 6.43 3.66 -6.18
N LEU A 26 5.42 3.49 -5.34
CA LEU A 26 4.03 3.62 -5.75
C LEU A 26 3.75 4.97 -6.40
N SER A 27 4.36 6.04 -5.89
CA SER A 27 4.23 7.39 -6.46
C SER A 27 4.74 7.50 -7.90
N GLN A 28 5.64 6.60 -8.31
CA GLN A 28 6.22 6.57 -9.65
C GLN A 28 5.67 5.42 -10.50
N SER A 29 4.64 4.75 -10.05
CA SER A 29 4.04 3.60 -10.72
C SER A 29 2.55 3.84 -10.95
N PRO A 30 2.17 4.74 -11.86
CA PRO A 30 0.77 5.16 -12.02
C PRO A 30 -0.16 4.01 -12.39
N ASN A 31 0.28 3.05 -13.17
CA ASN A 31 -0.56 1.91 -13.57
C ASN A 31 -0.81 0.96 -12.39
N VAL A 32 0.22 0.66 -11.62
CA VAL A 32 0.09 -0.16 -10.40
C VAL A 32 -0.82 0.54 -9.40
N ARG A 33 -0.59 1.82 -9.18
CA ARG A 33 -1.38 2.62 -8.24
C ARG A 33 -2.86 2.66 -8.63
N SER A 34 -3.15 2.92 -9.91
CA SER A 34 -4.54 2.98 -10.40
C SER A 34 -5.25 1.64 -10.26
N ARG A 35 -4.56 0.54 -10.58
CA ARG A 35 -5.10 -0.80 -10.44
C ARG A 35 -5.42 -1.12 -8.99
N LYS A 36 -4.48 -0.86 -8.09
CA LYS A 36 -4.66 -1.15 -6.66
C LYS A 36 -5.76 -0.28 -6.05
N LEU A 37 -5.87 0.96 -6.48
CA LEU A 37 -6.95 1.84 -6.03
C LEU A 37 -8.31 1.28 -6.47
N ARG A 38 -8.45 0.89 -7.74
CA ARG A 38 -9.67 0.29 -8.26
C ARG A 38 -10.02 -0.99 -7.49
N GLU A 39 -9.05 -1.87 -7.31
CA GLU A 39 -9.23 -3.12 -6.58
C GLU A 39 -9.67 -2.88 -5.13
N SER A 40 -9.12 -1.84 -4.49
CA SER A 40 -9.48 -1.51 -3.11
C SER A 40 -10.94 -1.04 -2.97
N LYS A 41 -11.52 -0.51 -4.03
CA LYS A 41 -12.90 -0.02 -4.05
C LYS A 41 -13.92 -1.11 -4.40
N GLU A 42 -13.48 -2.29 -4.79
CA GLU A 42 -14.38 -3.38 -5.13
C GLU A 42 -15.05 -3.95 -3.88
N TYR A 43 -16.38 -3.99 -3.91
CA TYR A 43 -17.16 -4.60 -2.83
C TYR A 43 -16.86 -6.10 -2.75
N GLY A 44 -16.52 -6.58 -1.55
CA GLY A 44 -16.15 -7.98 -1.36
C GLY A 44 -14.88 -8.39 -2.09
N GLY A 45 -14.14 -7.44 -2.64
CA GLY A 45 -12.92 -7.68 -3.39
C GLY A 45 -11.70 -7.78 -2.52
N TRP A 46 -10.57 -7.45 -3.11
CA TRP A 46 -9.26 -7.62 -2.49
C TRP A 46 -9.12 -6.84 -1.18
N GLY A 47 -8.82 -7.54 -0.10
CA GLY A 47 -8.67 -6.93 1.21
C GLY A 47 -9.97 -6.50 1.90
N ALA A 48 -11.11 -6.77 1.28
CA ALA A 48 -12.40 -6.43 1.87
C ALA A 48 -12.69 -7.28 3.11
N ASN A 49 -13.41 -6.68 4.05
CA ASN A 49 -13.86 -7.40 5.22
C ASN A 49 -15.30 -7.91 4.98
N PRO A 50 -15.51 -9.21 4.78
CA PRO A 50 -16.83 -9.75 4.49
C PRO A 50 -17.85 -9.54 5.63
N ARG A 51 -17.38 -9.40 6.86
CA ARG A 51 -18.25 -9.16 8.01
C ARG A 51 -18.92 -7.79 7.96
N HIS A 52 -18.25 -6.81 7.36
CA HIS A 52 -18.75 -5.44 7.27
C HIS A 52 -19.42 -5.15 5.93
N GLN A 53 -19.41 -6.09 5.01
CA GLN A 53 -20.03 -5.93 3.69
C GLN A 53 -19.62 -4.63 3.01
N GLU A 54 -18.32 -4.36 3.03
CA GLU A 54 -17.77 -3.14 2.46
C GLU A 54 -16.46 -3.43 1.72
N SER A 55 -16.02 -2.48 0.91
CA SER A 55 -14.71 -2.58 0.27
C SER A 55 -13.60 -2.24 1.27
N LEU A 56 -12.36 -2.60 0.93
CA LEU A 56 -11.20 -2.19 1.71
C LEU A 56 -11.13 -0.66 1.82
N TYR A 57 -11.40 0.04 0.71
CA TYR A 57 -11.39 1.51 0.66
C TYR A 57 -12.38 2.10 1.67
N ASP A 58 -13.62 1.61 1.68
CA ASP A 58 -14.64 2.08 2.60
C ASP A 58 -14.29 1.76 4.05
N ASN A 59 -13.71 0.60 4.29
CA ASN A 59 -13.25 0.22 5.63
C ASN A 59 -12.20 1.20 6.14
N ILE A 60 -11.20 1.52 5.32
CA ILE A 60 -10.13 2.45 5.70
C ILE A 60 -10.69 3.86 5.90
N LYS A 61 -11.62 4.27 5.05
CA LYS A 61 -12.27 5.59 5.18
C LYS A 61 -12.99 5.74 6.51
N LYS A 62 -13.61 4.68 7.00
CA LYS A 62 -14.37 4.70 8.26
C LYS A 62 -13.48 4.52 9.49
N ARG A 63 -12.47 3.65 9.41
CA ARG A 63 -11.75 3.15 10.61
C ARG A 63 -10.25 3.40 10.56
N GLY A 64 -9.73 3.90 9.45
CA GLY A 64 -8.29 3.96 9.24
C GLY A 64 -7.70 2.59 8.94
N VAL A 65 -6.38 2.52 8.88
CA VAL A 65 -5.68 1.26 8.67
C VAL A 65 -5.42 0.60 10.01
N SER A 66 -6.03 -0.58 10.24
CA SER A 66 -5.92 -1.30 11.51
C SER A 66 -4.74 -2.26 11.53
N TYR A 67 -4.49 -2.94 10.40
CA TYR A 67 -3.38 -3.89 10.29
C TYR A 67 -2.12 -3.18 9.83
N PRO A 68 -0.98 -3.42 10.51
CA PRO A 68 0.27 -2.79 10.10
C PRO A 68 0.68 -3.16 8.68
N ILE A 69 1.18 -2.17 7.96
CA ILE A 69 1.85 -2.39 6.69
C ILE A 69 3.20 -3.03 6.98
N GLU A 70 3.52 -4.10 6.28
CA GLU A 70 4.79 -4.79 6.48
C GLU A 70 5.86 -4.21 5.56
N LEU A 71 6.95 -3.73 6.17
CA LEU A 71 8.07 -3.13 5.46
C LEU A 71 9.30 -4.01 5.56
N LYS A 72 10.09 -4.01 4.50
CA LYS A 72 11.42 -4.63 4.48
C LYS A 72 12.48 -3.56 4.24
N LEU A 73 13.52 -3.61 5.08
CA LEU A 73 14.65 -2.72 4.92
C LEU A 73 15.41 -3.00 3.62
N PRO A 74 16.14 -2.00 3.09
CA PRO A 74 16.98 -2.21 1.92
C PRO A 74 17.97 -3.34 2.14
N ARG A 75 18.22 -4.13 1.10
CA ARG A 75 19.20 -5.23 1.14
C ARG A 75 20.43 -4.82 0.34
N LYS A 76 21.62 -5.16 0.84
CA LYS A 76 22.88 -4.86 0.16
C LYS A 76 22.97 -5.47 -1.23
N ASN A 77 22.39 -6.65 -1.41
CA ASN A 77 22.35 -7.37 -2.70
C ASN A 77 20.92 -7.45 -3.23
N GLY A 78 20.03 -6.60 -2.72
CA GLY A 78 18.63 -6.69 -3.00
C GLY A 78 18.24 -6.03 -4.31
N LEU A 79 17.09 -6.45 -4.82
CA LEU A 79 16.47 -5.85 -6.00
C LEU A 79 15.93 -4.45 -5.71
N SER A 80 15.87 -4.05 -4.44
CA SER A 80 15.41 -2.75 -4.01
C SER A 80 16.43 -2.08 -3.10
N PRO A 81 17.05 -0.99 -3.53
CA PRO A 81 17.96 -0.20 -2.69
C PRO A 81 17.21 0.59 -1.62
N ASN A 82 15.89 0.66 -1.70
CA ASN A 82 15.04 1.41 -0.78
C ASN A 82 14.19 0.49 0.07
N THR A 83 13.64 1.03 1.17
CA THR A 83 12.64 0.31 1.95
C THR A 83 11.49 -0.10 1.06
N GLN A 84 11.08 -1.34 1.19
CA GLN A 84 10.06 -1.94 0.35
C GLN A 84 8.79 -2.21 1.14
N ILE A 85 7.63 -1.90 0.55
CA ILE A 85 6.35 -2.35 1.08
C ILE A 85 6.21 -3.81 0.70
N TRP A 86 6.36 -4.69 1.69
CA TRP A 86 6.26 -6.12 1.48
C TRP A 86 4.82 -6.62 1.44
N ASP A 87 3.99 -6.08 2.33
CA ASP A 87 2.56 -6.38 2.37
C ASP A 87 1.79 -5.14 2.73
N GLY A 88 0.70 -4.89 2.02
CA GLY A 88 -0.19 -3.78 2.27
C GLY A 88 -0.20 -2.68 1.21
N ASN A 89 0.25 -2.96 -0.01
CA ASN A 89 0.24 -1.98 -1.09
C ASN A 89 -1.16 -1.40 -1.35
N HIS A 90 -2.20 -2.24 -1.35
CA HIS A 90 -3.58 -1.78 -1.52
C HIS A 90 -4.00 -0.83 -0.41
N ARG A 91 -3.61 -1.13 0.83
CA ARG A 91 -3.95 -0.29 1.99
C ARG A 91 -3.26 1.06 1.92
N VAL A 92 -2.01 1.10 1.48
CA VAL A 92 -1.27 2.35 1.31
C VAL A 92 -1.91 3.22 0.26
N VAL A 93 -2.23 2.66 -0.90
CA VAL A 93 -2.85 3.41 -2.00
C VAL A 93 -4.21 3.97 -1.58
N ALA A 94 -5.04 3.15 -0.95
CA ALA A 94 -6.35 3.58 -0.46
C ALA A 94 -6.22 4.68 0.59
N ALA A 95 -5.35 4.50 1.58
CA ALA A 95 -5.13 5.50 2.62
C ALA A 95 -4.67 6.84 2.05
N ASN A 96 -3.71 6.81 1.13
CA ASN A 96 -3.21 8.03 0.50
C ASN A 96 -4.28 8.76 -0.32
N ASP A 97 -5.15 8.02 -0.99
CA ASP A 97 -6.24 8.61 -1.77
C ASP A 97 -7.27 9.30 -0.85
N ILE A 98 -7.55 8.68 0.30
CA ILE A 98 -8.51 9.23 1.28
C ILE A 98 -7.92 10.46 1.98
N ASP A 99 -6.72 10.32 2.51
CA ASP A 99 -6.01 11.38 3.23
C ASP A 99 -4.51 11.10 3.20
N PRO A 100 -3.73 11.86 2.41
CA PRO A 100 -2.28 11.68 2.33
C PRO A 100 -1.57 11.81 3.68
N ASN A 101 -2.16 12.51 4.63
CA ASN A 101 -1.60 12.70 5.97
C ASN A 101 -2.04 11.63 6.97
N MET A 102 -2.84 10.66 6.53
CA MET A 102 -3.30 9.59 7.40
C MET A 102 -2.11 8.84 8.00
N GLU A 103 -2.10 8.71 9.32
CA GLU A 103 -1.09 7.94 10.02
C GLU A 103 -1.37 6.44 9.86
N VAL A 104 -0.44 5.74 9.25
CA VAL A 104 -0.60 4.33 8.91
C VAL A 104 0.34 3.49 9.77
N PRO A 105 -0.18 2.49 10.48
CA PRO A 105 0.69 1.63 11.29
C PRO A 105 1.58 0.78 10.39
N VAL A 106 2.83 0.64 10.79
CA VAL A 106 3.84 -0.13 10.05
C VAL A 106 4.64 -1.00 11.00
N ARG A 107 5.18 -2.08 10.44
CA ARG A 107 6.16 -2.92 11.14
C ARG A 107 7.24 -3.35 10.15
N TYR A 108 8.45 -3.53 10.66
CA TYR A 108 9.56 -4.05 9.89
C TYR A 108 9.68 -5.57 10.11
N SER A 109 9.94 -6.25 9.04
CA SER A 109 10.12 -7.71 9.09
C SER A 109 11.53 -8.13 8.68
#